data_372f5b6f3a17005c2ffe4e4f3b3328e5
#
_entry.id   372f5b6f3a17005c2ffe4e4f3b3328e5
#
_cell.length_a   1.000
_cell.length_b   1.000
_cell.length_c   1.000
_cell.angle_alpha   90.00
_cell.angle_beta   90.00
_cell.angle_gamma   90.00
#
_symmetry.space_group_name_H-M   'P 1'
#
loop_
_entity.id
_entity.type
_entity.pdbx_description
1 polymer ?
#
loop_
_entity_poly.entity_id
_entity_poly.type
_entity_poly.pdbx_seq_one_letter_code
_entity_poly.pdbx_strand_id
1 'polypeptide(L)'
;YLLYLIHEKNISSCQQNQRINAIKFYYEKVLGQERRCYKVNRAKREKTLPDVLSKEEIKKILDVTVTDLRFFCMFSILYSAGLRISELLELKPGDINESRSLIRVRQGKGKKDRYTLLSKPLMKKLTEYNRLYKPKVWLFEHRPGEPFTESIVSKRLKAAAREAGITKRIYPHLLRHSFATHLLEQGTDIK
;
A
#
# COMPACT_ATOMS: atom_id res chain seq x y z
N TYR A 1 29.39 -2.32 -18.73
CA TYR A 1 28.72 -2.38 -17.42
C TYR A 1 27.32 -2.99 -17.51
N LEU A 2 26.37 -2.41 -18.29
CA LEU A 2 25.02 -2.95 -18.41
C LEU A 2 24.98 -4.38 -18.95
N LEU A 3 25.74 -4.70 -19.99
CA LEU A 3 25.85 -6.04 -20.52
C LEU A 3 26.36 -7.04 -19.49
N TYR A 4 27.39 -6.69 -18.73
CA TYR A 4 27.88 -7.50 -17.62
C TYR A 4 26.78 -7.80 -16.60
N LEU A 5 26.01 -6.78 -16.21
CA LEU A 5 24.91 -6.96 -15.25
C LEU A 5 23.78 -7.84 -15.80
N ILE A 6 23.53 -7.78 -17.10
CA ILE A 6 22.50 -8.58 -17.77
C ILE A 6 22.96 -10.05 -17.87
N HIS A 7 24.17 -10.29 -18.38
CA HIS A 7 24.64 -11.63 -18.69
C HIS A 7 25.19 -12.37 -17.46
N GLU A 8 25.96 -11.68 -16.60
CA GLU A 8 26.61 -12.31 -15.46
C GLU A 8 25.77 -12.26 -14.17
N LYS A 9 24.97 -11.18 -13.98
CA LYS A 9 24.18 -10.99 -12.76
C LYS A 9 22.69 -11.26 -12.96
N ASN A 10 22.25 -11.61 -14.16
CA ASN A 10 20.85 -11.94 -14.49
C ASN A 10 19.83 -10.94 -13.88
N ILE A 11 20.12 -9.64 -13.99
CA ILE A 11 19.24 -8.61 -13.43
C ILE A 11 17.90 -8.55 -14.15
N SER A 12 16.82 -8.33 -13.40
CA SER A 12 15.48 -8.20 -13.99
C SER A 12 15.35 -7.01 -14.93
N SER A 13 14.39 -7.09 -15.88
CA SER A 13 14.05 -6.00 -16.81
C SER A 13 13.79 -4.66 -16.12
N CYS A 14 13.19 -4.71 -14.91
CA CYS A 14 12.95 -3.54 -14.09
C CYS A 14 14.25 -2.92 -13.57
N GLN A 15 15.15 -3.75 -13.04
CA GLN A 15 16.47 -3.31 -12.55
C GLN A 15 17.34 -2.78 -13.68
N GLN A 16 17.29 -3.39 -14.88
CA GLN A 16 17.98 -2.89 -16.04
C GLN A 16 17.52 -1.47 -16.41
N ASN A 17 16.20 -1.26 -16.49
CA ASN A 17 15.64 0.06 -16.81
C ASN A 17 15.94 1.11 -15.74
N GLN A 18 15.96 0.75 -14.44
CA GLN A 18 16.37 1.64 -13.37
C GLN A 18 17.83 2.09 -13.51
N ARG A 19 18.75 1.16 -13.81
CA ARG A 19 20.16 1.48 -14.01
C ARG A 19 20.40 2.36 -15.23
N ILE A 20 19.69 2.10 -16.35
CA ILE A 20 19.73 2.99 -17.53
C ILE A 20 19.31 4.41 -17.14
N ASN A 21 18.22 4.56 -16.39
CA ASN A 21 17.76 5.88 -15.94
C ASN A 21 18.76 6.54 -14.98
N ALA A 22 19.36 5.79 -14.06
CA ALA A 22 20.38 6.32 -13.14
C ALA A 22 21.63 6.79 -13.88
N ILE A 23 22.11 6.03 -14.87
CA ILE A 23 23.24 6.42 -15.70
C ILE A 23 22.93 7.71 -16.47
N LYS A 24 21.76 7.77 -17.13
CA LYS A 24 21.32 8.99 -17.83
C LYS A 24 21.26 10.19 -16.90
N PHE A 25 20.65 10.04 -15.73
CA PHE A 25 20.57 11.09 -14.73
C PHE A 25 21.94 11.59 -14.32
N TYR A 26 22.89 10.67 -14.08
CA TYR A 26 24.26 11.02 -13.70
C TYR A 26 24.94 11.87 -14.76
N TYR A 27 24.92 11.44 -16.02
CA TYR A 27 25.57 12.18 -17.11
C TYR A 27 24.89 13.52 -17.39
N GLU A 28 23.55 13.55 -17.44
CA GLU A 28 22.79 14.76 -17.80
C GLU A 28 22.71 15.77 -16.65
N LYS A 29 22.56 15.32 -15.39
CA LYS A 29 22.27 16.21 -14.25
C LYS A 29 23.47 16.43 -13.34
N VAL A 30 24.32 15.43 -13.14
CA VAL A 30 25.48 15.56 -12.27
C VAL A 30 26.69 16.10 -13.03
N LEU A 31 26.95 15.54 -14.23
CA LEU A 31 28.08 15.99 -15.06
C LEU A 31 27.73 17.14 -16.03
N GLY A 32 26.47 17.61 -16.06
CA GLY A 32 26.05 18.73 -16.90
C GLY A 32 26.18 18.51 -18.40
N GLN A 33 26.28 17.23 -18.84
CA GLN A 33 26.38 16.93 -20.25
C GLN A 33 25.05 17.15 -20.95
N GLU A 34 25.11 17.53 -22.22
CA GLU A 34 23.91 17.65 -23.07
C GLU A 34 23.14 16.34 -23.12
N ARG A 35 21.82 16.45 -23.18
CA ARG A 35 20.92 15.30 -23.29
C ARG A 35 21.19 14.53 -24.58
N ARG A 36 21.87 13.39 -24.45
CA ARG A 36 22.16 12.50 -25.59
C ARG A 36 21.12 11.40 -25.69
N CYS A 37 20.68 11.12 -26.90
CA CYS A 37 19.79 9.99 -27.15
C CYS A 37 20.64 8.70 -27.24
N TYR A 38 20.80 8.00 -26.13
CA TYR A 38 21.48 6.70 -26.13
C TYR A 38 20.54 5.65 -26.75
N LYS A 39 20.98 5.00 -27.83
CA LYS A 39 20.29 3.85 -28.43
C LYS A 39 20.47 2.61 -27.53
N VAL A 40 19.90 2.64 -26.33
CA VAL A 40 19.91 1.49 -25.43
C VAL A 40 18.56 0.80 -25.53
N ASN A 41 18.57 -0.45 -25.99
CA ASN A 41 17.37 -1.26 -26.02
C ASN A 41 16.87 -1.49 -24.60
N ARG A 42 15.71 -0.92 -24.30
CA ARG A 42 15.05 -1.13 -23.01
C ARG A 42 14.41 -2.51 -22.98
N ALA A 43 14.65 -3.25 -21.93
CA ALA A 43 13.96 -4.51 -21.74
C ALA A 43 12.45 -4.28 -21.67
N LYS A 44 11.68 -5.05 -22.46
CA LYS A 44 10.22 -5.06 -22.34
C LYS A 44 9.85 -5.62 -20.98
N ARG A 45 8.98 -4.90 -20.25
CA ARG A 45 8.40 -5.43 -19.01
C ARG A 45 7.40 -6.52 -19.38
N GLU A 46 7.58 -7.69 -18.84
CA GLU A 46 6.52 -8.70 -18.84
C GLU A 46 5.34 -8.15 -18.06
N LYS A 47 4.19 -8.08 -18.69
CA LYS A 47 2.94 -7.71 -18.05
C LYS A 47 2.38 -8.95 -17.38
N THR A 48 2.85 -9.27 -16.19
CA THR A 48 2.18 -10.25 -15.33
C THR A 48 0.93 -9.60 -14.75
N LEU A 49 -0.21 -10.29 -14.82
CA LEU A 49 -1.40 -9.85 -14.12
C LEU A 49 -1.09 -9.82 -12.63
N PRO A 50 -1.41 -8.72 -11.92
CA PRO A 50 -1.18 -8.66 -10.49
C PRO A 50 -2.05 -9.71 -9.80
N ASP A 51 -1.49 -10.38 -8.79
CA ASP A 51 -2.27 -11.21 -7.90
C ASP A 51 -3.38 -10.38 -7.26
N VAL A 52 -4.57 -10.97 -7.15
CA VAL A 52 -5.73 -10.37 -6.50
C VAL A 52 -6.25 -11.35 -5.46
N LEU A 53 -6.57 -10.84 -4.29
CA LEU A 53 -7.27 -11.61 -3.26
C LEU A 53 -8.76 -11.62 -3.55
N SER A 54 -9.41 -12.78 -3.40
CA SER A 54 -10.87 -12.84 -3.45
C SER A 54 -11.49 -12.18 -2.21
N LYS A 55 -12.78 -11.85 -2.28
CA LYS A 55 -13.51 -11.30 -1.13
C LYS A 55 -13.52 -12.25 0.06
N GLU A 56 -13.58 -13.56 -0.20
CA GLU A 56 -13.53 -14.64 0.79
C GLU A 56 -12.14 -14.70 1.46
N GLU A 57 -11.06 -14.59 0.69
CA GLU A 57 -9.69 -14.55 1.21
C GLU A 57 -9.48 -13.34 2.12
N ILE A 58 -9.97 -12.17 1.71
CA ILE A 58 -9.91 -10.95 2.53
C ILE A 58 -10.70 -11.12 3.82
N LYS A 59 -11.92 -11.67 3.72
CA LYS A 59 -12.74 -11.95 4.90
C LYS A 59 -12.01 -12.85 5.89
N LYS A 60 -11.41 -13.96 5.43
CA LYS A 60 -10.62 -14.87 6.26
C LYS A 60 -9.46 -14.14 6.98
N ILE A 61 -8.73 -13.24 6.28
CA ILE A 61 -7.66 -12.44 6.90
C ILE A 61 -8.23 -11.55 8.01
N LEU A 62 -9.36 -10.90 7.77
CA LEU A 62 -9.99 -10.02 8.75
C LEU A 62 -10.52 -10.81 9.94
N ASP A 63 -11.15 -11.98 9.72
CA ASP A 63 -11.68 -12.84 10.78
C ASP A 63 -10.58 -13.31 11.74
N VAL A 64 -9.41 -13.68 11.21
CA VAL A 64 -8.23 -14.04 12.03
C VAL A 64 -7.71 -12.86 12.86
N THR A 65 -7.88 -11.63 12.38
CA THR A 65 -7.37 -10.43 13.06
C THR A 65 -8.39 -9.77 13.97
N VAL A 66 -9.61 -10.29 14.09
CA VAL A 66 -10.70 -9.69 14.88
C VAL A 66 -10.35 -9.56 16.36
N THR A 67 -9.50 -10.45 16.88
CA THR A 67 -9.02 -10.44 18.27
C THR A 67 -8.04 -9.30 18.56
N ASP A 68 -7.33 -8.77 17.56
CA ASP A 68 -6.52 -7.56 17.68
C ASP A 68 -7.11 -6.44 16.82
N LEU A 69 -7.93 -5.63 17.47
CA LEU A 69 -8.70 -4.57 16.82
C LEU A 69 -7.84 -3.55 16.08
N ARG A 70 -6.56 -3.38 16.47
CA ARG A 70 -5.61 -2.52 15.75
C ARG A 70 -5.39 -3.01 14.32
N PHE A 71 -4.99 -4.27 14.18
CA PHE A 71 -4.71 -4.85 12.85
C PHE A 71 -5.97 -5.09 12.05
N PHE A 72 -7.07 -5.46 12.70
CA PHE A 72 -8.38 -5.55 12.05
C PHE A 72 -8.74 -4.22 11.37
N CYS A 73 -8.67 -3.09 12.10
CA CYS A 73 -8.97 -1.77 11.57
C CYS A 73 -7.98 -1.35 10.47
N MET A 74 -6.67 -1.58 10.67
CA MET A 74 -5.65 -1.27 9.67
C MET A 74 -5.89 -2.00 8.35
N PHE A 75 -6.11 -3.32 8.39
CA PHE A 75 -6.31 -4.13 7.18
C PHE A 75 -7.64 -3.80 6.52
N SER A 76 -8.69 -3.57 7.31
CA SER A 76 -9.98 -3.12 6.80
C SER A 76 -9.88 -1.78 6.07
N ILE A 77 -9.13 -0.80 6.59
CA ILE A 77 -8.90 0.49 5.92
C ILE A 77 -8.08 0.31 4.64
N LEU A 78 -7.00 -0.47 4.68
CA LEU A 78 -6.17 -0.73 3.48
C LEU A 78 -7.01 -1.31 2.34
N TYR A 79 -7.94 -2.21 2.66
CA TYR A 79 -8.84 -2.80 1.68
C TYR A 79 -9.99 -1.88 1.31
N SER A 80 -10.80 -1.41 2.27
CA SER A 80 -12.06 -0.73 1.97
C SER A 80 -11.91 0.73 1.53
N ALA A 81 -10.84 1.40 1.97
CA ALA A 81 -10.53 2.79 1.61
C ALA A 81 -9.38 2.90 0.61
N GLY A 82 -8.72 1.80 0.28
CA GLY A 82 -7.66 1.73 -0.70
C GLY A 82 -6.46 2.64 -0.39
N LEU A 83 -6.11 2.82 0.88
CA LEU A 83 -4.96 3.63 1.29
C LEU A 83 -3.63 2.94 0.96
N ARG A 84 -2.58 3.74 0.75
CA ARG A 84 -1.21 3.23 0.82
C ARG A 84 -0.84 2.97 2.27
N ILE A 85 0.11 2.06 2.50
CA ILE A 85 0.56 1.75 3.86
C ILE A 85 1.11 2.99 4.56
N SER A 86 1.90 3.82 3.89
CA SER A 86 2.41 5.08 4.43
C SER A 86 1.28 6.05 4.80
N GLU A 87 0.28 6.19 3.93
CA GLU A 87 -0.89 7.03 4.19
C GLU A 87 -1.69 6.55 5.41
N LEU A 88 -1.82 5.22 5.58
CA LEU A 88 -2.47 4.62 6.76
C LEU A 88 -1.72 4.94 8.05
N LEU A 89 -0.39 4.83 8.04
CA LEU A 89 0.45 5.05 9.23
C LEU A 89 0.54 6.54 9.63
N GLU A 90 0.31 7.44 8.70
CA GLU A 90 0.29 8.89 8.91
C GLU A 90 -1.09 9.43 9.31
N LEU A 91 -2.14 8.58 9.40
CA LEU A 91 -3.46 9.00 9.82
C LEU A 91 -3.45 9.49 11.29
N LYS A 92 -4.17 10.56 11.53
CA LYS A 92 -4.40 11.11 12.87
C LYS A 92 -5.86 10.86 13.30
N PRO A 93 -6.16 10.83 14.60
CA PRO A 93 -7.54 10.66 15.06
C PRO A 93 -8.53 11.67 14.44
N GLY A 94 -8.09 12.93 14.27
CA GLY A 94 -8.90 13.99 13.65
C GLY A 94 -9.06 13.89 12.12
N ASP A 95 -8.46 12.90 11.46
CA ASP A 95 -8.67 12.66 10.03
C ASP A 95 -9.90 11.79 9.75
N ILE A 96 -10.50 11.22 10.79
CA ILE A 96 -11.74 10.44 10.71
C ILE A 96 -12.93 11.37 10.93
N ASN A 97 -13.74 11.52 9.90
CA ASN A 97 -14.99 12.27 9.99
C ASN A 97 -16.16 11.29 10.16
N GLU A 98 -16.58 11.10 11.41
CA GLU A 98 -17.65 10.15 11.76
C GLU A 98 -19.00 10.54 11.13
N SER A 99 -19.35 11.83 11.14
CA SER A 99 -20.65 12.32 10.65
C SER A 99 -20.83 12.11 9.15
N ARG A 100 -19.74 12.20 8.38
CA ARG A 100 -19.76 12.03 6.92
C ARG A 100 -19.25 10.65 6.47
N SER A 101 -18.80 9.82 7.40
CA SER A 101 -18.15 8.52 7.10
C SER A 101 -17.00 8.65 6.09
N LEU A 102 -16.11 9.60 6.34
CA LEU A 102 -14.98 9.91 5.47
C LEU A 102 -13.64 9.83 6.23
N ILE A 103 -12.61 9.44 5.51
CA ILE A 103 -11.20 9.57 5.94
C ILE A 103 -10.54 10.67 5.11
N ARG A 104 -9.92 11.63 5.76
CA ARG A 104 -9.05 12.62 5.12
C ARG A 104 -7.65 12.04 4.99
N VAL A 105 -7.18 11.88 3.77
CA VAL A 105 -5.81 11.47 3.46
C VAL A 105 -5.01 12.71 3.12
N ARG A 106 -4.05 13.07 3.98
CA ARG A 106 -3.21 14.25 3.79
C ARG A 106 -2.08 13.94 2.84
N GLN A 107 -1.67 14.94 2.06
CA GLN A 107 -0.48 14.89 1.18
C GLN A 107 -0.36 13.61 0.33
N GLY A 108 -1.45 13.14 -0.25
CA GLY A 108 -1.44 12.02 -1.19
C GLY A 108 -0.53 12.28 -2.41
N LYS A 109 -0.61 11.46 -3.45
CA LYS A 109 0.17 11.62 -4.68
C LYS A 109 0.04 13.06 -5.22
N GLY A 110 1.18 13.79 -5.31
CA GLY A 110 1.21 15.19 -5.75
C GLY A 110 0.94 16.20 -4.63
N LYS A 111 1.08 15.84 -3.35
CA LYS A 111 0.86 16.69 -2.17
C LYS A 111 -0.57 17.28 -2.08
N LYS A 112 -1.56 16.60 -2.66
CA LYS A 112 -2.97 17.01 -2.57
C LYS A 112 -3.69 16.14 -1.55
N ASP A 113 -4.51 16.79 -0.71
CA ASP A 113 -5.42 16.11 0.20
C ASP A 113 -6.56 15.46 -0.60
N ARG A 114 -7.01 14.31 -0.13
CA ARG A 114 -8.20 13.66 -0.68
C ARG A 114 -9.05 13.05 0.43
N TYR A 115 -10.31 12.84 0.14
CA TYR A 115 -11.22 12.11 1.01
C TYR A 115 -11.50 10.72 0.42
N THR A 116 -11.67 9.74 1.29
CA THR A 116 -12.12 8.39 0.90
C THR A 116 -13.24 7.95 1.83
N LEU A 117 -14.11 7.09 1.30
CA LEU A 117 -15.27 6.60 2.03
C LEU A 117 -14.87 5.58 3.09
N LEU A 118 -15.57 5.61 4.21
CA LEU A 118 -15.46 4.66 5.29
C LEU A 118 -16.80 3.95 5.47
N SER A 119 -16.79 2.62 5.40
CA SER A 119 -18.03 1.86 5.58
C SER A 119 -18.57 2.00 7.01
N LYS A 120 -19.90 2.01 7.15
CA LYS A 120 -20.56 2.10 8.48
C LYS A 120 -20.11 1.00 9.46
N PRO A 121 -19.95 -0.28 9.06
CA PRO A 121 -19.42 -1.32 9.96
C PRO A 121 -18.00 -1.02 10.44
N LEU A 122 -17.12 -0.54 9.54
CA LEU A 122 -15.74 -0.20 9.91
C LEU A 122 -15.70 1.02 10.82
N MET A 123 -16.58 1.99 10.62
CA MET A 123 -16.72 3.15 11.52
C MET A 123 -17.01 2.70 12.96
N LYS A 124 -17.96 1.78 13.16
CA LYS A 124 -18.28 1.23 14.49
C LYS A 124 -17.05 0.59 15.12
N LYS A 125 -16.26 -0.15 14.35
CA LYS A 125 -15.03 -0.78 14.85
C LYS A 125 -13.93 0.24 15.16
N LEU A 126 -13.82 1.32 14.40
CA LEU A 126 -12.90 2.42 14.71
C LEU A 126 -13.32 3.20 15.96
N THR A 127 -14.61 3.41 16.17
CA THR A 127 -15.10 4.03 17.42
C THR A 127 -14.80 3.15 18.64
N GLU A 128 -14.98 1.82 18.52
CA GLU A 128 -14.58 0.85 19.55
C GLU A 128 -13.07 0.90 19.80
N TYR A 129 -12.28 0.91 18.71
CA TYR A 129 -10.82 1.06 18.76
C TYR A 129 -10.39 2.35 19.50
N ASN A 130 -10.96 3.50 19.12
CA ASN A 130 -10.64 4.80 19.73
C ASN A 130 -10.98 4.81 21.25
N ARG A 131 -12.08 4.18 21.63
CA ARG A 131 -12.47 4.06 23.03
C ARG A 131 -11.48 3.22 23.85
N LEU A 132 -10.98 2.12 23.25
CA LEU A 132 -10.11 1.16 23.92
C LEU A 132 -8.66 1.66 23.99
N TYR A 133 -8.11 2.14 22.88
CA TYR A 133 -6.70 2.49 22.78
C TYR A 133 -6.40 3.97 23.02
N LYS A 134 -7.39 4.87 22.88
CA LYS A 134 -7.29 6.32 23.09
C LYS A 134 -6.08 6.96 22.41
N PRO A 135 -5.89 6.78 21.10
CA PRO A 135 -4.72 7.28 20.39
C PRO A 135 -4.67 8.81 20.47
N LYS A 136 -3.45 9.38 20.66
CA LYS A 136 -3.27 10.83 20.84
C LYS A 136 -2.67 11.54 19.65
N VAL A 137 -1.63 10.97 19.07
CA VAL A 137 -0.85 11.60 17.98
C VAL A 137 -1.20 10.96 16.64
N TRP A 138 -1.11 9.63 16.56
CA TRP A 138 -1.39 8.85 15.36
C TRP A 138 -2.63 8.00 15.58
N LEU A 139 -3.43 7.81 14.54
CA LEU A 139 -4.61 6.95 14.64
C LEU A 139 -4.22 5.54 15.10
N PHE A 140 -3.10 5.02 14.61
CA PHE A 140 -2.57 3.71 14.98
C PHE A 140 -1.20 3.85 15.63
N GLU A 141 -1.17 3.77 16.95
CA GLU A 141 0.05 3.84 17.75
C GLU A 141 0.51 2.43 18.17
N HIS A 142 1.80 2.15 17.92
CA HIS A 142 2.45 0.94 18.44
C HIS A 142 2.78 1.10 19.92
N ARG A 143 3.31 2.28 20.27
CA ARG A 143 3.50 2.79 21.64
C ARG A 143 2.91 4.19 21.72
N PRO A 144 2.61 4.71 22.91
CA PRO A 144 2.08 6.06 23.04
C PRO A 144 2.94 7.10 22.30
N GLY A 145 2.35 7.79 21.32
CA GLY A 145 3.03 8.78 20.49
C GLY A 145 3.88 8.24 19.32
N GLU A 146 4.08 6.94 19.21
CA GLU A 146 4.87 6.31 18.12
C GLU A 146 3.95 5.54 17.16
N PRO A 147 4.01 5.81 15.85
CA PRO A 147 3.21 5.06 14.88
C PRO A 147 3.75 3.64 14.70
N PHE A 148 2.91 2.75 14.17
CA PHE A 148 3.40 1.47 13.66
C PHE A 148 4.37 1.68 12.51
N THR A 149 5.29 0.73 12.31
CA THR A 149 6.16 0.71 11.13
C THR A 149 5.55 -0.20 10.04
N GLU A 150 5.87 0.09 8.78
CA GLU A 150 5.45 -0.76 7.65
C GLU A 150 5.88 -2.22 7.83
N SER A 151 7.06 -2.44 8.42
CA SER A 151 7.60 -3.79 8.69
C SER A 151 6.71 -4.58 9.64
N ILE A 152 6.26 -3.97 10.74
CA ILE A 152 5.39 -4.60 11.74
C ILE A 152 4.04 -4.96 11.09
N VAL A 153 3.42 -4.02 10.39
CA VAL A 153 2.12 -4.22 9.73
C VAL A 153 2.22 -5.30 8.65
N SER A 154 3.29 -5.28 7.84
CA SER A 154 3.53 -6.30 6.81
C SER A 154 3.77 -7.68 7.39
N LYS A 155 4.53 -7.79 8.49
CA LYS A 155 4.77 -9.07 9.19
C LYS A 155 3.46 -9.64 9.73
N ARG A 156 2.65 -8.83 10.40
CA ARG A 156 1.36 -9.29 10.96
C ARG A 156 0.37 -9.67 9.86
N LEU A 157 0.33 -8.92 8.75
CA LEU A 157 -0.51 -9.26 7.60
C LEU A 157 -0.12 -10.62 7.00
N LYS A 158 1.17 -10.89 6.84
CA LYS A 158 1.67 -12.19 6.36
C LYS A 158 1.34 -13.32 7.34
N ALA A 159 1.44 -13.08 8.64
CA ALA A 159 1.05 -14.05 9.66
C ALA A 159 -0.45 -14.35 9.57
N ALA A 160 -1.30 -13.33 9.53
CA ALA A 160 -2.76 -13.48 9.38
C ALA A 160 -3.15 -14.26 8.12
N ALA A 161 -2.46 -14.03 7.00
CA ALA A 161 -2.71 -14.76 5.77
C ALA A 161 -2.35 -16.25 5.89
N ARG A 162 -1.24 -16.59 6.57
CA ARG A 162 -0.86 -17.97 6.85
C ARG A 162 -1.88 -18.66 7.77
N GLU A 163 -2.29 -17.98 8.84
CA GLU A 163 -3.32 -18.44 9.77
C GLU A 163 -4.66 -18.68 9.04
N ALA A 164 -4.97 -17.85 8.04
CA ALA A 164 -6.16 -17.99 7.17
C ALA A 164 -6.02 -19.06 6.07
N GLY A 165 -4.87 -19.75 5.99
CA GLY A 165 -4.63 -20.79 4.97
C GLY A 165 -4.38 -20.24 3.56
N ILE A 166 -3.95 -18.98 3.41
CA ILE A 166 -3.71 -18.34 2.12
C ILE A 166 -2.24 -18.52 1.73
N THR A 167 -2.01 -19.15 0.57
CA THR A 167 -0.67 -19.45 0.05
C THR A 167 -0.09 -18.36 -0.85
N LYS A 168 -0.92 -17.43 -1.33
CA LYS A 168 -0.49 -16.31 -2.16
C LYS A 168 0.52 -15.41 -1.45
N ARG A 169 1.37 -14.73 -2.22
CA ARG A 169 2.29 -13.73 -1.68
C ARG A 169 1.51 -12.50 -1.21
N ILE A 170 1.43 -12.28 0.10
CA ILE A 170 0.67 -11.19 0.71
C ILE A 170 1.57 -10.01 1.09
N TYR A 171 1.10 -8.80 0.76
CA TYR A 171 1.73 -7.53 1.12
C TYR A 171 0.64 -6.41 1.16
N PRO A 172 0.86 -5.30 1.90
CA PRO A 172 -0.18 -4.28 2.10
C PRO A 172 -0.77 -3.70 0.79
N HIS A 173 0.08 -3.50 -0.22
CA HIS A 173 -0.38 -3.01 -1.52
C HIS A 173 -1.33 -3.98 -2.25
N LEU A 174 -1.26 -5.28 -1.94
CA LEU A 174 -2.16 -6.27 -2.52
C LEU A 174 -3.61 -6.05 -2.07
N LEU A 175 -3.83 -5.68 -0.80
CA LEU A 175 -5.17 -5.32 -0.31
C LEU A 175 -5.77 -4.15 -1.10
N ARG A 176 -4.94 -3.12 -1.36
CA ARG A 176 -5.35 -1.98 -2.17
C ARG A 176 -5.61 -2.36 -3.63
N HIS A 177 -4.78 -3.22 -4.22
CA HIS A 177 -5.01 -3.72 -5.60
C HIS A 177 -6.31 -4.52 -5.68
N SER A 178 -6.55 -5.42 -4.72
CA SER A 178 -7.79 -6.19 -4.64
C SER A 178 -9.02 -5.29 -4.50
N PHE A 179 -8.94 -4.22 -3.70
CA PHE A 179 -10.00 -3.23 -3.61
C PHE A 179 -10.29 -2.58 -4.96
N ALA A 180 -9.26 -2.09 -5.66
CA ALA A 180 -9.43 -1.45 -6.96
C ALA A 180 -10.04 -2.41 -8.00
N THR A 181 -9.59 -3.66 -8.03
CA THR A 181 -10.13 -4.69 -8.92
C THR A 181 -11.60 -4.98 -8.61
N HIS A 182 -11.93 -5.18 -7.33
CA HIS A 182 -13.32 -5.45 -6.93
C HIS A 182 -14.28 -4.29 -7.20
N LEU A 183 -13.80 -3.03 -7.15
CA LEU A 183 -14.59 -1.87 -7.55
C LEU A 183 -14.88 -1.88 -9.06
N LEU A 184 -13.86 -2.16 -9.88
CA LEU A 184 -14.02 -2.29 -11.33
C LEU A 184 -15.00 -3.41 -11.71
N GLU A 185 -14.89 -4.58 -11.06
CA GLU A 185 -15.81 -5.70 -11.27
C GLU A 185 -17.27 -5.37 -10.89
N GLN A 186 -17.47 -4.41 -9.99
CA GLN A 186 -18.79 -3.90 -9.62
C GLN A 186 -19.31 -2.79 -10.55
N GLY A 187 -18.60 -2.49 -11.64
CA GLY A 187 -18.99 -1.47 -12.60
C GLY A 187 -18.74 -0.03 -12.13
N THR A 188 -17.95 0.16 -11.07
CA THR A 188 -17.58 1.50 -10.61
C THR A 188 -16.50 2.06 -11.52
N ASP A 189 -16.82 3.17 -12.23
CA ASP A 189 -15.83 3.88 -13.06
C ASP A 189 -14.79 4.55 -12.17
N ILE A 190 -13.53 4.10 -12.29
CA ILE A 190 -12.40 4.67 -11.57
C ILE A 190 -11.77 5.74 -12.47
N LYS A 191 -12.24 6.97 -12.37
CA LYS A 191 -11.59 8.15 -12.98
C LYS A 191 -10.43 8.64 -12.12
#